data_83f4ab2d7300b900304f7723dc61ba49
#
_entry.id   83f4ab2d7300b900304f7723dc61ba49
#
_cell.length_a   1.000
_cell.length_b   1.000
_cell.length_c   1.000
_cell.angle_alpha   90.00
_cell.angle_beta   90.00
_cell.angle_gamma   90.00
#
_symmetry.space_group_name_H-M   'P 1'
#
loop_
_entity.id
_entity.type
_entity.pdbx_description
1 polymer ?
#
loop_
_entity_poly.entity_id
_entity_poly.type
_entity_poly.pdbx_seq_one_letter_code
_entity_poly.pdbx_strand_id
1 'polypeptide(L)'
;MKKILISLAAVALLAGCSEDRSQILKVYNWSDYIDETAISEFEEWYAEQTGEKVKVIYQTFDINETMLSKIEKGHEDYDVVCPSDYIIERMLQNDLLLPLNRDFGSTPNYIDENLSPYIRACFDKMEGNGKNANDYSVGYMWGTTGILYNAKYVTDEEASTWDIIRNPKFADRIFIKDSARDVYSQIIMKIKERELADSTVTADDLMNFTSDADITAVEDFMKQVKPLVAGWEADFGKDQMVQELGYVNLTWSGDGVWAIDEAAELGVDLRYALPKEGFTVWFDGWVIPKYAQNAKAASYWINFMSRPDIVIRNVEETGYVSVSGAEEVRDAFTDEEFDPIDLSYFFTPADTAVCANPVLYPDKADIDRSTQEHDWADNTAKLIEMWSRVKGDNANAFTYIFIGIVVAAIAAFAFFARAAKARRKKSRRRK
;
A
#
# COMPACT_ATOMS: atom_id res chain seq x y z
N MET A 1 57.77 -10.41 -23.36
CA MET A 1 57.44 -10.53 -21.88
C MET A 1 56.75 -9.32 -21.29
N LYS A 2 57.06 -8.06 -21.66
CA LYS A 2 56.37 -6.85 -21.11
C LYS A 2 54.88 -6.74 -21.46
N LYS A 3 54.41 -7.29 -22.58
CA LYS A 3 52.98 -7.23 -23.00
C LYS A 3 52.06 -8.26 -22.30
N ILE A 4 52.62 -9.35 -21.75
CA ILE A 4 51.87 -10.38 -21.03
C ILE A 4 51.63 -9.94 -19.55
N LEU A 5 52.57 -9.18 -18.99
CA LEU A 5 52.42 -8.65 -17.62
C LEU A 5 51.31 -7.55 -17.52
N ILE A 6 51.08 -6.76 -18.57
CA ILE A 6 50.04 -5.74 -18.56
C ILE A 6 48.65 -6.38 -18.69
N SER A 7 48.51 -7.50 -19.38
CA SER A 7 47.22 -8.23 -19.51
C SER A 7 46.83 -8.94 -18.20
N LEU A 8 47.78 -9.41 -17.39
CA LEU A 8 47.47 -9.98 -16.06
C LEU A 8 47.10 -8.90 -15.02
N ALA A 9 47.70 -7.72 -15.09
CA ALA A 9 47.34 -6.61 -14.20
C ALA A 9 45.95 -6.01 -14.52
N ALA A 10 45.49 -6.06 -15.78
CA ALA A 10 44.17 -5.61 -16.15
C ALA A 10 43.05 -6.61 -15.75
N VAL A 11 43.35 -7.91 -15.68
CA VAL A 11 42.42 -8.93 -15.19
C VAL A 11 42.30 -8.89 -13.65
N ALA A 12 43.37 -8.51 -12.94
CA ALA A 12 43.31 -8.35 -11.47
C ALA A 12 42.55 -7.08 -11.01
N LEU A 13 42.38 -6.08 -11.89
CA LEU A 13 41.57 -4.88 -11.62
C LEU A 13 40.09 -5.05 -11.92
N LEU A 14 39.67 -6.17 -12.55
CA LEU A 14 38.29 -6.56 -12.78
C LEU A 14 37.74 -7.52 -11.70
N ALA A 15 38.56 -7.94 -10.76
CA ALA A 15 38.11 -8.49 -9.46
C ALA A 15 37.67 -7.32 -8.57
N GLY A 16 36.76 -6.50 -9.08
CA GLY A 16 35.99 -5.53 -8.29
C GLY A 16 35.29 -6.30 -7.18
N CYS A 17 35.35 -5.82 -5.97
CA CYS A 17 34.61 -6.30 -4.83
C CYS A 17 33.19 -6.66 -5.27
N SER A 18 32.89 -7.95 -5.46
CA SER A 18 31.52 -8.40 -5.35
C SER A 18 31.18 -8.16 -3.88
N GLU A 19 30.34 -7.20 -3.59
CA GLU A 19 29.81 -7.05 -2.24
C GLU A 19 29.28 -8.42 -1.82
N ASP A 20 29.69 -8.85 -0.64
CA ASP A 20 29.24 -10.13 -0.09
C ASP A 20 27.72 -10.02 0.14
N ARG A 21 26.94 -10.77 -0.63
CA ARG A 21 25.47 -10.69 -0.60
C ARG A 21 24.91 -11.02 0.79
N SER A 22 25.66 -11.76 1.62
CA SER A 22 25.30 -12.03 3.01
C SER A 22 25.37 -10.79 3.92
N GLN A 23 26.09 -9.75 3.50
CA GLN A 23 26.19 -8.45 4.19
C GLN A 23 25.21 -7.39 3.66
N ILE A 24 24.29 -7.78 2.79
CA ILE A 24 23.28 -6.88 2.20
C ILE A 24 21.90 -7.37 2.63
N LEU A 25 21.05 -6.45 3.06
CA LEU A 25 19.62 -6.65 3.27
C LEU A 25 18.85 -5.81 2.25
N LYS A 26 18.14 -6.44 1.32
CA LYS A 26 17.28 -5.77 0.36
C LYS A 26 15.86 -5.70 0.91
N VAL A 27 15.43 -4.48 1.27
CA VAL A 27 14.09 -4.18 1.74
C VAL A 27 13.27 -3.57 0.60
N TYR A 28 12.03 -4.02 0.42
CA TYR A 28 11.11 -3.52 -0.58
C TYR A 28 9.75 -3.18 0.07
N ASN A 29 9.46 -1.89 0.21
CA ASN A 29 8.32 -1.38 0.95
C ASN A 29 7.52 -0.38 0.11
N TRP A 30 6.41 0.09 0.62
CA TRP A 30 5.66 1.20 0.06
C TRP A 30 6.46 2.51 0.14
N SER A 31 6.15 3.46 -0.75
CA SER A 31 6.68 4.83 -0.67
C SER A 31 6.11 5.53 0.57
N ASP A 32 6.88 6.43 1.18
CA ASP A 32 6.50 7.25 2.35
C ASP A 32 5.89 6.42 3.51
N TYR A 33 6.49 5.26 3.81
CA TYR A 33 5.90 4.27 4.72
C TYR A 33 6.88 3.79 5.81
N ILE A 34 7.82 4.64 6.20
CA ILE A 34 8.82 4.36 7.24
C ILE A 34 9.47 5.66 7.73
N ASP A 35 9.84 5.73 9.00
CA ASP A 35 10.89 6.65 9.47
C ASP A 35 12.24 6.18 8.90
N GLU A 36 12.77 6.88 7.89
CA GLU A 36 14.00 6.50 7.21
C GLU A 36 15.22 6.45 8.15
N THR A 37 15.18 7.11 9.30
CA THR A 37 16.27 7.05 10.29
C THR A 37 16.40 5.66 10.90
N ALA A 38 15.32 4.88 10.94
CA ALA A 38 15.31 3.49 11.38
C ALA A 38 16.24 2.58 10.55
N ILE A 39 16.51 2.94 9.28
CA ILE A 39 17.36 2.16 8.38
C ILE A 39 18.79 2.08 8.93
N SER A 40 19.38 3.23 9.24
CA SER A 40 20.76 3.27 9.79
C SER A 40 20.84 2.74 11.21
N GLU A 41 19.79 2.95 12.01
CA GLU A 41 19.69 2.40 13.36
C GLU A 41 19.63 0.87 13.35
N PHE A 42 18.90 0.28 12.40
CA PHE A 42 18.88 -1.16 12.24
C PHE A 42 20.28 -1.73 11.91
N GLU A 43 21.03 -1.10 11.02
CA GLU A 43 22.40 -1.57 10.68
C GLU A 43 23.30 -1.63 11.93
N GLU A 44 23.22 -0.61 12.80
CA GLU A 44 23.96 -0.56 14.06
C GLU A 44 23.43 -1.60 15.07
N TRP A 45 22.13 -1.64 15.29
CA TRP A 45 21.48 -2.58 16.19
C TRP A 45 21.72 -4.03 15.78
N TYR A 46 21.62 -4.37 14.48
CA TYR A 46 21.91 -5.72 13.98
C TYR A 46 23.35 -6.14 14.29
N ALA A 47 24.31 -5.24 14.10
CA ALA A 47 25.71 -5.52 14.41
C ALA A 47 25.93 -5.74 15.91
N GLU A 48 25.25 -5.00 16.78
CA GLU A 48 25.31 -5.18 18.23
C GLU A 48 24.70 -6.52 18.67
N GLN A 49 23.54 -6.90 18.09
CA GLN A 49 22.85 -8.13 18.48
C GLN A 49 23.54 -9.40 17.96
N THR A 50 24.13 -9.34 16.77
CA THR A 50 24.63 -10.55 16.08
C THR A 50 26.16 -10.64 15.96
N GLY A 51 26.87 -9.52 16.14
CA GLY A 51 28.29 -9.39 15.81
C GLY A 51 28.59 -9.33 14.30
N GLU A 52 27.57 -9.37 13.45
CA GLU A 52 27.67 -9.32 11.99
C GLU A 52 27.25 -7.93 11.49
N LYS A 53 27.85 -7.48 10.36
CA LYS A 53 27.44 -6.22 9.72
C LYS A 53 26.51 -6.50 8.56
N VAL A 54 25.53 -5.62 8.39
CA VAL A 54 24.64 -5.63 7.24
C VAL A 54 24.49 -4.20 6.71
N LYS A 55 24.37 -4.08 5.38
CA LYS A 55 23.99 -2.83 4.70
C LYS A 55 22.60 -2.97 4.13
N VAL A 56 21.70 -2.07 4.48
CA VAL A 56 20.35 -2.05 3.95
C VAL A 56 20.32 -1.36 2.59
N ILE A 57 19.70 -2.01 1.61
CA ILE A 57 19.29 -1.42 0.33
C ILE A 57 17.78 -1.32 0.36
N TYR A 58 17.28 -0.11 0.64
CA TYR A 58 15.86 0.17 0.73
C TYR A 58 15.32 0.63 -0.63
N GLN A 59 14.25 0.00 -1.10
CA GLN A 59 13.58 0.30 -2.36
C GLN A 59 12.07 0.39 -2.12
N THR A 60 11.36 1.13 -2.98
CA THR A 60 9.92 1.32 -2.83
C THR A 60 9.12 0.85 -4.05
N PHE A 61 7.84 0.57 -3.81
CA PHE A 61 6.84 0.29 -4.84
C PHE A 61 5.53 1.01 -4.52
N ASP A 62 4.69 1.18 -5.54
CA ASP A 62 3.39 1.86 -5.43
C ASP A 62 2.21 0.93 -5.75
N ILE A 63 2.48 -0.27 -6.28
CA ILE A 63 1.44 -1.22 -6.74
C ILE A 63 1.85 -2.64 -6.37
N ASN A 64 1.01 -3.30 -5.57
CA ASN A 64 1.18 -4.68 -5.11
C ASN A 64 1.44 -5.69 -6.25
N GLU A 65 0.66 -5.63 -7.34
CA GLU A 65 0.77 -6.56 -8.46
C GLU A 65 2.10 -6.40 -9.22
N THR A 66 2.62 -5.17 -9.29
CA THR A 66 3.94 -4.90 -9.87
C THR A 66 5.05 -5.49 -9.02
N MET A 67 4.98 -5.29 -7.70
CA MET A 67 5.91 -5.88 -6.73
C MET A 67 5.87 -7.42 -6.81
N LEU A 68 4.67 -8.02 -6.76
CA LEU A 68 4.48 -9.47 -6.85
C LEU A 68 5.07 -10.04 -8.14
N SER A 69 4.85 -9.38 -9.29
CA SER A 69 5.37 -9.83 -10.58
C SER A 69 6.90 -9.87 -10.63
N LYS A 70 7.59 -8.96 -9.94
CA LYS A 70 9.05 -8.98 -9.82
C LYS A 70 9.54 -10.20 -9.06
N ILE A 71 8.83 -10.59 -7.99
CA ILE A 71 9.17 -11.77 -7.19
C ILE A 71 8.79 -13.05 -7.92
N GLU A 72 7.55 -13.17 -8.39
CA GLU A 72 7.01 -14.40 -8.95
C GLU A 72 7.64 -14.74 -10.33
N LYS A 73 7.74 -13.75 -11.23
CA LYS A 73 8.22 -13.94 -12.59
C LYS A 73 9.67 -13.50 -12.77
N GLY A 74 10.06 -12.43 -12.07
CA GLY A 74 11.41 -11.88 -12.13
C GLY A 74 12.41 -12.65 -11.29
N HIS A 75 11.96 -13.39 -10.28
CA HIS A 75 12.78 -14.06 -9.28
C HIS A 75 13.79 -13.11 -8.63
N GLU A 76 13.38 -11.84 -8.43
CA GLU A 76 14.25 -10.85 -7.81
C GLU A 76 14.55 -11.23 -6.35
N ASP A 77 15.78 -10.99 -5.92
CA ASP A 77 16.35 -11.47 -4.65
C ASP A 77 16.12 -10.45 -3.50
N TYR A 78 14.92 -9.92 -3.38
CA TYR A 78 14.54 -9.17 -2.18
C TYR A 78 14.58 -10.07 -0.95
N ASP A 79 15.06 -9.53 0.18
CA ASP A 79 15.14 -10.28 1.43
C ASP A 79 13.91 -10.11 2.30
N VAL A 80 13.35 -8.91 2.30
CA VAL A 80 12.10 -8.62 3.01
C VAL A 80 11.24 -7.68 2.18
N VAL A 81 9.93 -7.94 2.15
CA VAL A 81 8.94 -7.17 1.41
C VAL A 81 7.73 -6.94 2.29
N CYS A 82 7.02 -5.82 2.10
CA CYS A 82 5.82 -5.46 2.86
C CYS A 82 4.58 -5.38 1.95
N PRO A 83 4.00 -6.51 1.51
CA PRO A 83 2.74 -6.53 0.76
C PRO A 83 1.51 -6.37 1.64
N SER A 84 0.37 -6.07 1.00
CA SER A 84 -0.94 -6.13 1.66
C SER A 84 -1.42 -7.58 1.84
N ASP A 85 -2.39 -7.76 2.71
CA ASP A 85 -2.96 -9.03 3.17
C ASP A 85 -3.34 -9.99 2.03
N TYR A 86 -4.14 -9.56 1.06
CA TYR A 86 -4.55 -10.41 -0.07
C TYR A 86 -3.37 -10.86 -0.95
N ILE A 87 -2.28 -10.10 -0.98
CA ILE A 87 -1.04 -10.51 -1.66
C ILE A 87 -0.27 -11.52 -0.81
N ILE A 88 -0.28 -11.38 0.52
CA ILE A 88 0.31 -12.38 1.42
C ILE A 88 -0.38 -13.73 1.19
N GLU A 89 -1.73 -13.78 1.12
CA GLU A 89 -2.48 -14.98 0.79
C GLU A 89 -2.06 -15.58 -0.56
N ARG A 90 -1.97 -14.74 -1.61
CA ARG A 90 -1.50 -15.18 -2.92
C ARG A 90 -0.08 -15.72 -2.90
N MET A 91 0.82 -15.08 -2.17
CA MET A 91 2.20 -15.55 -2.03
C MET A 91 2.28 -16.89 -1.26
N LEU A 92 1.43 -17.09 -0.25
CA LEU A 92 1.29 -18.38 0.44
C LEU A 92 0.79 -19.45 -0.53
N GLN A 93 -0.27 -19.15 -1.28
CA GLN A 93 -0.88 -20.08 -2.25
C GLN A 93 0.13 -20.52 -3.33
N ASN A 94 1.03 -19.64 -3.75
CA ASN A 94 2.00 -19.88 -4.82
C ASN A 94 3.39 -20.33 -4.30
N ASP A 95 3.53 -20.69 -3.02
CA ASP A 95 4.80 -21.11 -2.41
C ASP A 95 5.94 -20.09 -2.61
N LEU A 96 5.65 -18.80 -2.48
CA LEU A 96 6.60 -17.71 -2.71
C LEU A 96 7.25 -17.17 -1.43
N LEU A 97 6.93 -17.73 -0.26
CA LEU A 97 7.41 -17.27 1.04
C LEU A 97 8.28 -18.32 1.74
N LEU A 98 9.25 -17.84 2.51
CA LEU A 98 9.97 -18.61 3.51
C LEU A 98 9.28 -18.45 4.88
N PRO A 99 9.26 -19.51 5.73
CA PRO A 99 8.75 -19.37 7.08
C PRO A 99 9.65 -18.43 7.89
N LEU A 100 9.04 -17.69 8.81
CA LEU A 100 9.75 -16.76 9.69
C LEU A 100 10.57 -17.53 10.73
N ASN A 101 11.82 -17.10 10.92
CA ASN A 101 12.57 -17.48 12.08
C ASN A 101 12.26 -16.52 13.24
N ARG A 102 11.77 -17.05 14.35
CA ARG A 102 11.46 -16.31 15.59
C ARG A 102 12.43 -16.59 16.73
N ASP A 103 13.51 -17.32 16.44
CA ASP A 103 14.61 -17.53 17.39
C ASP A 103 15.70 -16.47 17.16
N PHE A 104 15.75 -15.50 18.05
CA PHE A 104 16.71 -14.39 18.05
C PHE A 104 17.81 -14.55 19.10
N GLY A 105 17.93 -15.74 19.70
CA GLY A 105 18.92 -16.05 20.74
C GLY A 105 18.68 -15.22 22.01
N SER A 106 19.62 -14.33 22.36
CA SER A 106 19.50 -13.45 23.54
C SER A 106 18.75 -12.12 23.25
N THR A 107 18.46 -11.83 21.99
CA THR A 107 17.69 -10.62 21.61
C THR A 107 16.21 -10.84 21.94
N PRO A 108 15.51 -9.89 22.55
CA PRO A 108 14.06 -10.00 22.80
C PRO A 108 13.29 -10.26 21.49
N ASN A 109 12.22 -11.07 21.60
CA ASN A 109 11.31 -11.33 20.48
C ASN A 109 10.16 -10.31 20.52
N TYR A 110 10.42 -9.12 20.01
CA TYR A 110 9.44 -8.03 19.96
C TYR A 110 8.20 -8.37 19.13
N ILE A 111 8.31 -9.28 18.15
CA ILE A 111 7.18 -9.74 17.32
C ILE A 111 6.12 -10.40 18.20
N ASP A 112 6.51 -11.40 19.00
CA ASP A 112 5.55 -12.18 19.79
C ASP A 112 5.07 -11.43 21.03
N GLU A 113 5.91 -10.55 21.57
CA GLU A 113 5.60 -9.76 22.77
C GLU A 113 4.61 -8.63 22.49
N ASN A 114 4.68 -8.00 21.31
CA ASN A 114 4.01 -6.73 21.05
C ASN A 114 2.84 -6.82 20.04
N LEU A 115 2.65 -7.96 19.35
CA LEU A 115 1.60 -8.08 18.33
C LEU A 115 0.20 -8.06 18.97
N SER A 116 -0.68 -7.18 18.46
CA SER A 116 -2.09 -7.11 18.87
C SER A 116 -2.81 -8.46 18.71
N PRO A 117 -3.64 -8.86 19.71
CA PRO A 117 -4.51 -10.04 19.59
C PRO A 117 -5.46 -9.98 18.38
N TYR A 118 -5.98 -8.81 18.06
CA TYR A 118 -6.84 -8.59 16.90
C TYR A 118 -6.09 -8.86 15.59
N ILE A 119 -4.92 -8.30 15.43
CA ILE A 119 -4.09 -8.50 14.23
C ILE A 119 -3.72 -9.98 14.08
N ARG A 120 -3.33 -10.64 15.17
CA ARG A 120 -3.06 -12.09 15.16
C ARG A 120 -4.26 -12.89 14.67
N ALA A 121 -5.47 -12.56 15.16
CA ALA A 121 -6.70 -13.22 14.74
C ALA A 121 -7.07 -12.95 13.28
N CYS A 122 -6.76 -11.75 12.73
CA CYS A 122 -6.94 -11.45 11.31
C CYS A 122 -5.97 -12.27 10.45
N PHE A 123 -4.70 -12.34 10.85
CA PHE A 123 -3.69 -13.13 10.12
C PHE A 123 -3.95 -14.64 10.22
N ASP A 124 -4.60 -15.12 11.29
CA ASP A 124 -5.04 -16.53 11.40
C ASP A 124 -6.07 -16.93 10.34
N LYS A 125 -6.84 -15.97 9.80
CA LYS A 125 -7.80 -16.20 8.71
C LYS A 125 -7.14 -16.24 7.32
N MET A 126 -5.91 -15.75 7.21
CA MET A 126 -5.17 -15.67 5.95
C MET A 126 -4.41 -16.96 5.71
N GLU A 127 -4.89 -17.76 4.76
CA GLU A 127 -4.33 -19.08 4.46
C GLU A 127 -4.07 -19.26 2.95
N GLY A 128 -3.08 -20.08 2.62
CA GLY A 128 -2.79 -20.48 1.25
C GLY A 128 -1.95 -21.75 1.18
N ASN A 129 -2.32 -22.72 0.36
CA ASN A 129 -1.59 -23.97 0.17
C ASN A 129 -1.26 -24.71 1.48
N GLY A 130 -2.21 -24.70 2.46
CA GLY A 130 -2.04 -25.33 3.78
C GLY A 130 -1.05 -24.61 4.71
N LYS A 131 -0.74 -23.35 4.46
CA LYS A 131 0.11 -22.47 5.26
C LYS A 131 -0.72 -21.34 5.84
N ASN A 132 -0.41 -20.93 7.07
CA ASN A 132 -1.03 -19.81 7.75
C ASN A 132 -0.15 -18.58 7.73
N ALA A 133 -0.72 -17.38 7.56
CA ALA A 133 0.04 -16.15 7.44
C ALA A 133 0.89 -15.85 8.69
N ASN A 134 0.45 -16.18 9.90
CA ASN A 134 1.23 -15.95 11.12
C ASN A 134 2.57 -16.71 11.16
N ASP A 135 2.74 -17.80 10.39
CA ASP A 135 4.00 -18.52 10.29
C ASP A 135 4.97 -17.92 9.25
N TYR A 136 4.47 -17.09 8.33
CA TYR A 136 5.20 -16.58 7.16
C TYR A 136 5.26 -15.05 7.08
N SER A 137 4.50 -14.36 7.91
CA SER A 137 4.42 -12.90 7.91
C SER A 137 4.25 -12.32 9.32
N VAL A 138 4.57 -11.05 9.45
CA VAL A 138 4.27 -10.22 10.63
C VAL A 138 3.61 -8.95 10.14
N GLY A 139 2.46 -8.59 10.69
CA GLY A 139 1.84 -7.30 10.40
C GLY A 139 2.81 -6.15 10.64
N TYR A 140 2.64 -5.08 9.88
CA TYR A 140 3.42 -3.85 10.00
C TYR A 140 2.54 -2.66 10.33
N MET A 141 1.69 -2.30 9.40
CA MET A 141 0.69 -1.24 9.55
C MET A 141 -0.68 -1.76 9.14
N TRP A 142 -1.72 -1.09 9.57
CA TRP A 142 -3.09 -1.39 9.17
C TRP A 142 -3.92 -0.11 9.12
N GLY A 143 -5.10 -0.20 8.56
CA GLY A 143 -6.01 0.92 8.53
C GLY A 143 -7.36 0.56 7.94
N THR A 144 -8.16 1.59 7.72
CA THR A 144 -9.48 1.49 7.12
C THR A 144 -9.52 2.21 5.79
N THR A 145 -10.45 1.82 4.92
CA THR A 145 -10.81 2.59 3.74
C THR A 145 -12.10 3.33 4.03
N GLY A 146 -12.08 4.66 3.88
CA GLY A 146 -13.20 5.53 4.24
C GLY A 146 -13.29 6.78 3.36
N ILE A 147 -13.98 7.78 3.87
CA ILE A 147 -14.23 9.05 3.17
C ILE A 147 -13.60 10.19 3.95
N LEU A 148 -12.54 10.79 3.40
CA LEU A 148 -12.02 12.08 3.84
C LEU A 148 -12.87 13.19 3.19
N TYR A 149 -13.36 14.14 3.96
CA TYR A 149 -14.22 15.20 3.45
C TYR A 149 -13.99 16.55 4.11
N ASN A 150 -14.28 17.62 3.36
CA ASN A 150 -14.18 18.99 3.85
C ASN A 150 -15.52 19.40 4.47
N ALA A 151 -15.57 19.57 5.81
CA ALA A 151 -16.77 19.86 6.58
C ALA A 151 -17.43 21.20 6.24
N LYS A 152 -16.73 22.09 5.56
CA LYS A 152 -17.28 23.36 5.03
C LYS A 152 -18.29 23.13 3.89
N TYR A 153 -18.13 22.06 3.12
CA TYR A 153 -18.91 21.78 1.91
C TYR A 153 -19.76 20.52 2.01
N VAL A 154 -19.37 19.57 2.87
CA VAL A 154 -19.93 18.24 3.04
C VAL A 154 -20.42 18.09 4.46
N THR A 155 -21.63 17.58 4.66
CA THR A 155 -22.18 17.28 5.98
C THR A 155 -21.79 15.86 6.42
N ASP A 156 -21.76 15.60 7.73
CA ASP A 156 -21.50 14.27 8.29
C ASP A 156 -22.50 13.22 7.76
N GLU A 157 -23.78 13.61 7.53
CA GLU A 157 -24.80 12.74 6.95
C GLU A 157 -24.46 12.37 5.49
N GLU A 158 -24.01 13.33 4.68
CA GLU A 158 -23.59 13.08 3.29
C GLU A 158 -22.36 12.14 3.25
N ALA A 159 -21.40 12.30 4.18
CA ALA A 159 -20.20 11.47 4.29
C ALA A 159 -20.47 10.07 4.88
N SER A 160 -21.63 9.83 5.50
CA SER A 160 -21.95 8.55 6.16
C SER A 160 -22.29 7.40 5.20
N THR A 161 -22.20 7.60 3.89
CA THR A 161 -22.59 6.62 2.87
C THR A 161 -21.71 6.71 1.62
N TRP A 162 -21.40 5.56 1.01
CA TRP A 162 -20.66 5.50 -0.26
C TRP A 162 -21.38 6.19 -1.43
N ASP A 163 -22.69 6.50 -1.29
CA ASP A 163 -23.44 7.28 -2.30
C ASP A 163 -22.87 8.69 -2.53
N ILE A 164 -22.09 9.21 -1.60
CA ILE A 164 -21.49 10.54 -1.72
C ILE A 164 -20.67 10.70 -3.02
N ILE A 165 -19.94 9.64 -3.45
CA ILE A 165 -19.07 9.70 -4.63
C ILE A 165 -19.85 9.83 -5.95
N ARG A 166 -21.16 9.58 -5.96
CA ARG A 166 -22.03 9.81 -7.14
C ARG A 166 -22.96 11.03 -6.99
N ASN A 167 -22.75 11.82 -5.93
CA ASN A 167 -23.54 13.03 -5.72
C ASN A 167 -23.06 14.16 -6.65
N PRO A 168 -23.88 14.64 -7.61
CA PRO A 168 -23.47 15.68 -8.57
C PRO A 168 -23.17 17.04 -7.92
N LYS A 169 -23.55 17.25 -6.64
CA LYS A 169 -23.18 18.42 -5.84
C LYS A 169 -21.64 18.57 -5.76
N PHE A 170 -20.92 17.47 -5.81
CA PHE A 170 -19.46 17.43 -5.65
C PHE A 170 -18.70 17.18 -6.96
N ALA A 171 -19.36 17.32 -8.10
CA ALA A 171 -18.71 17.14 -9.41
C ALA A 171 -17.42 17.96 -9.53
N ASP A 172 -16.36 17.37 -10.10
CA ASP A 172 -15.02 17.93 -10.23
C ASP A 172 -14.33 18.26 -8.87
N ARG A 173 -14.84 17.68 -7.77
CA ARG A 173 -14.31 17.83 -6.40
C ARG A 173 -14.18 16.49 -5.67
N ILE A 174 -14.31 15.38 -6.37
CA ILE A 174 -14.21 14.01 -5.85
C ILE A 174 -12.88 13.42 -6.29
N PHE A 175 -12.09 12.98 -5.36
CA PHE A 175 -10.90 12.17 -5.59
C PHE A 175 -11.14 10.73 -5.12
N ILE A 176 -10.60 9.76 -5.83
CA ILE A 176 -10.80 8.34 -5.53
C ILE A 176 -9.47 7.62 -5.70
N LYS A 177 -9.09 6.76 -4.75
CA LYS A 177 -7.91 5.91 -4.85
C LYS A 177 -7.89 5.14 -6.16
N ASP A 178 -6.76 5.16 -6.85
CA ASP A 178 -6.52 4.38 -8.07
C ASP A 178 -6.22 2.91 -7.73
N SER A 179 -7.10 2.32 -6.96
CA SER A 179 -7.05 0.92 -6.54
C SER A 179 -8.33 0.21 -6.96
N ALA A 180 -8.19 -0.76 -7.84
CA ALA A 180 -9.32 -1.56 -8.32
C ALA A 180 -10.00 -2.31 -7.17
N ARG A 181 -9.22 -2.82 -6.23
CA ARG A 181 -9.68 -3.63 -5.12
C ARG A 181 -10.41 -2.78 -4.09
N ASP A 182 -9.75 -1.74 -3.55
CA ASP A 182 -10.38 -0.87 -2.56
C ASP A 182 -11.71 -0.30 -3.07
N VAL A 183 -11.73 0.19 -4.32
CA VAL A 183 -12.97 0.74 -4.89
C VAL A 183 -14.04 -0.34 -5.05
N TYR A 184 -13.67 -1.52 -5.57
CA TYR A 184 -14.63 -2.61 -5.72
C TYR A 184 -15.24 -3.01 -4.38
N SER A 185 -14.41 -3.21 -3.36
CA SER A 185 -14.83 -3.67 -2.03
C SER A 185 -15.84 -2.71 -1.38
N GLN A 186 -15.60 -1.41 -1.46
CA GLN A 186 -16.52 -0.43 -0.90
C GLN A 186 -17.83 -0.36 -1.70
N ILE A 187 -17.73 -0.40 -3.02
CA ILE A 187 -18.90 -0.22 -3.88
C ILE A 187 -19.79 -1.47 -3.92
N ILE A 188 -19.23 -2.67 -3.81
CA ILE A 188 -20.06 -3.87 -3.72
C ILE A 188 -20.86 -3.92 -2.42
N MET A 189 -20.30 -3.45 -1.29
CA MET A 189 -21.05 -3.32 -0.04
C MET A 189 -22.20 -2.30 -0.20
N LYS A 190 -21.97 -1.19 -0.89
CA LYS A 190 -23.04 -0.24 -1.22
C LYS A 190 -24.13 -0.83 -2.09
N ILE A 191 -23.77 -1.58 -3.12
CA ILE A 191 -24.74 -2.22 -4.03
C ILE A 191 -25.57 -3.26 -3.29
N LYS A 192 -24.95 -3.98 -2.34
CA LYS A 192 -25.56 -5.04 -1.53
C LYS A 192 -26.09 -4.57 -0.17
N GLU A 193 -26.27 -3.26 0.03
CA GLU A 193 -26.67 -2.71 1.34
C GLU A 193 -27.95 -3.32 1.93
N ARG A 194 -28.91 -3.74 1.08
CA ARG A 194 -30.13 -4.40 1.54
C ARG A 194 -29.89 -5.82 1.97
N GLU A 195 -29.14 -6.58 1.18
CA GLU A 195 -28.77 -7.97 1.50
C GLU A 195 -27.91 -8.03 2.76
N LEU A 196 -27.02 -7.05 2.98
CA LEU A 196 -26.25 -6.89 4.21
C LEU A 196 -27.17 -6.57 5.40
N ALA A 197 -28.11 -5.61 5.25
CA ALA A 197 -29.07 -5.24 6.29
C ALA A 197 -30.01 -6.39 6.67
N ASP A 198 -30.45 -7.19 5.69
CA ASP A 198 -31.30 -8.35 5.89
C ASP A 198 -30.53 -9.62 6.31
N SER A 199 -29.19 -9.51 6.44
CA SER A 199 -28.27 -10.62 6.77
C SER A 199 -28.38 -11.81 5.82
N THR A 200 -28.77 -11.59 4.56
CA THR A 200 -28.81 -12.62 3.50
C THR A 200 -27.45 -12.82 2.86
N VAL A 201 -26.54 -11.89 3.05
CA VAL A 201 -25.11 -11.94 2.73
C VAL A 201 -24.35 -11.22 3.85
N THR A 202 -23.14 -11.66 4.14
CA THR A 202 -22.23 -10.94 5.05
C THR A 202 -21.20 -10.13 4.27
N ALA A 203 -20.56 -9.16 4.91
CA ALA A 203 -19.46 -8.43 4.30
C ALA A 203 -18.28 -9.37 3.98
N ASP A 204 -17.99 -10.33 4.85
CA ASP A 204 -16.97 -11.37 4.62
C ASP A 204 -17.29 -12.25 3.40
N ASP A 205 -18.58 -12.60 3.16
CA ASP A 205 -18.96 -13.32 1.94
C ASP A 205 -18.63 -12.52 0.67
N LEU A 206 -18.84 -11.20 0.69
CA LEU A 206 -18.53 -10.31 -0.43
C LEU A 206 -17.02 -10.17 -0.67
N MET A 207 -16.21 -10.28 0.38
CA MET A 207 -14.75 -10.20 0.28
C MET A 207 -14.11 -11.55 -0.07
N ASN A 208 -14.73 -12.66 0.26
CA ASN A 208 -14.25 -14.01 -0.08
C ASN A 208 -14.65 -14.48 -1.48
N PHE A 209 -15.69 -13.88 -2.05
CA PHE A 209 -16.19 -14.30 -3.36
C PHE A 209 -16.74 -13.13 -4.17
N THR A 210 -16.36 -13.09 -5.46
CA THR A 210 -16.96 -12.18 -6.43
C THR A 210 -17.46 -12.93 -7.65
N SER A 211 -18.61 -12.52 -8.18
CA SER A 211 -19.20 -13.05 -9.41
C SER A 211 -19.00 -12.07 -10.58
N ASP A 212 -19.12 -12.57 -11.82
CA ASP A 212 -19.11 -11.71 -13.01
C ASP A 212 -20.27 -10.70 -12.99
N ALA A 213 -21.39 -11.03 -12.35
CA ALA A 213 -22.53 -10.14 -12.16
C ALA A 213 -22.20 -9.01 -11.19
N ASP A 214 -21.51 -9.29 -10.08
CA ASP A 214 -21.09 -8.29 -9.11
C ASP A 214 -20.04 -7.35 -9.70
N ILE A 215 -19.05 -7.87 -10.44
CA ILE A 215 -18.06 -7.07 -11.17
C ILE A 215 -18.76 -6.12 -12.15
N THR A 216 -19.77 -6.61 -12.90
CA THR A 216 -20.53 -5.80 -13.83
C THR A 216 -21.33 -4.71 -13.09
N ALA A 217 -21.96 -5.04 -11.97
CA ALA A 217 -22.74 -4.09 -11.19
C ALA A 217 -21.84 -2.94 -10.64
N VAL A 218 -20.64 -3.27 -10.15
CA VAL A 218 -19.66 -2.26 -9.71
C VAL A 218 -19.15 -1.43 -10.89
N GLU A 219 -18.87 -2.04 -12.05
CA GLU A 219 -18.49 -1.32 -13.27
C GLU A 219 -19.56 -0.29 -13.69
N ASP A 220 -20.82 -0.69 -13.68
CA ASP A 220 -21.95 0.17 -14.06
C ASP A 220 -22.17 1.31 -13.05
N PHE A 221 -21.96 1.04 -11.76
CA PHE A 221 -21.98 2.08 -10.72
C PHE A 221 -20.84 3.08 -10.97
N MET A 222 -19.61 2.61 -11.15
CA MET A 222 -18.43 3.46 -11.33
C MET A 222 -18.45 4.25 -12.65
N LYS A 223 -19.11 3.75 -13.69
CA LYS A 223 -19.37 4.55 -14.91
C LYS A 223 -20.25 5.77 -14.66
N GLN A 224 -21.17 5.71 -13.68
CA GLN A 224 -21.97 6.86 -13.27
C GLN A 224 -21.16 7.84 -12.42
N VAL A 225 -20.22 7.35 -11.62
CA VAL A 225 -19.31 8.15 -10.78
C VAL A 225 -18.27 8.88 -11.62
N LYS A 226 -17.70 8.23 -12.63
CA LYS A 226 -16.60 8.74 -13.45
C LYS A 226 -16.74 10.18 -13.94
N PRO A 227 -17.89 10.65 -14.46
CA PRO A 227 -18.04 12.04 -14.91
C PRO A 227 -17.92 13.08 -13.80
N LEU A 228 -17.98 12.66 -12.53
CA LEU A 228 -17.94 13.52 -11.35
C LEU A 228 -16.54 13.58 -10.73
N VAL A 229 -15.66 12.64 -11.09
CA VAL A 229 -14.33 12.47 -10.49
C VAL A 229 -13.37 13.54 -11.01
N ALA A 230 -12.74 14.28 -10.09
CA ALA A 230 -11.66 15.22 -10.39
C ALA A 230 -10.34 14.49 -10.69
N GLY A 231 -10.07 13.38 -10.01
CA GLY A 231 -8.86 12.59 -10.21
C GLY A 231 -8.93 11.19 -9.60
N TRP A 232 -8.33 10.23 -10.32
CA TRP A 232 -7.94 8.94 -9.77
C TRP A 232 -6.53 9.12 -9.19
N GLU A 233 -6.35 8.84 -7.92
CA GLU A 233 -5.15 9.21 -7.21
C GLU A 233 -4.52 8.01 -6.48
N ALA A 234 -3.20 7.95 -6.47
CA ALA A 234 -2.47 6.96 -5.69
C ALA A 234 -2.02 7.54 -4.34
N ASP A 235 -1.58 8.82 -4.34
CA ASP A 235 -1.01 9.48 -3.17
C ASP A 235 -1.36 10.97 -3.07
N PHE A 236 -1.57 11.67 -4.19
CA PHE A 236 -1.74 13.13 -4.21
C PHE A 236 -3.12 13.62 -3.74
N GLY A 237 -4.09 12.74 -3.51
CA GLY A 237 -5.46 13.12 -3.11
C GLY A 237 -5.50 13.86 -1.79
N LYS A 238 -4.71 13.45 -0.81
CA LYS A 238 -4.57 14.10 0.49
C LYS A 238 -4.16 15.57 0.35
N ASP A 239 -3.17 15.89 -0.49
CA ASP A 239 -2.74 17.27 -0.77
C ASP A 239 -3.84 18.12 -1.41
N GLN A 240 -4.66 17.52 -2.31
CA GLN A 240 -5.78 18.21 -2.93
C GLN A 240 -6.86 18.57 -1.90
N MET A 241 -7.06 17.73 -0.89
CA MET A 241 -7.99 17.99 0.20
C MET A 241 -7.48 19.11 1.10
N VAL A 242 -6.21 19.09 1.51
CA VAL A 242 -5.55 20.14 2.31
C VAL A 242 -5.64 21.51 1.63
N GLN A 243 -5.51 21.55 0.29
CA GLN A 243 -5.56 22.78 -0.50
C GLN A 243 -7.00 23.23 -0.86
N GLU A 244 -8.04 22.60 -0.33
CA GLU A 244 -9.46 22.83 -0.67
C GLU A 244 -9.79 22.66 -2.17
N LEU A 245 -8.99 21.91 -2.91
CA LEU A 245 -9.24 21.56 -4.31
C LEU A 245 -10.16 20.34 -4.44
N GLY A 246 -10.17 19.46 -3.43
CA GLY A 246 -11.11 18.36 -3.24
C GLY A 246 -12.10 18.66 -2.12
N TYR A 247 -13.30 18.06 -2.19
CA TYR A 247 -14.29 18.11 -1.12
C TYR A 247 -14.58 16.73 -0.56
N VAL A 248 -14.33 15.69 -1.35
CA VAL A 248 -14.55 14.28 -1.02
C VAL A 248 -13.37 13.47 -1.56
N ASN A 249 -12.78 12.62 -0.73
CA ASN A 249 -11.78 11.66 -1.17
C ASN A 249 -12.08 10.27 -0.56
N LEU A 250 -12.32 9.27 -1.43
CA LEU A 250 -12.30 7.87 -1.01
C LEU A 250 -10.83 7.50 -0.84
N THR A 251 -10.40 7.28 0.41
CA THR A 251 -8.98 7.15 0.76
C THR A 251 -8.75 6.27 1.99
N TRP A 252 -7.49 6.00 2.28
CA TRP A 252 -7.04 5.25 3.44
C TRP A 252 -6.97 6.15 4.68
N SER A 253 -7.14 5.55 5.87
CA SER A 253 -7.19 6.28 7.14
C SER A 253 -5.89 7.03 7.45
N GLY A 254 -4.71 6.48 7.13
CA GLY A 254 -3.44 7.17 7.35
C GLY A 254 -3.30 8.44 6.53
N ASP A 255 -3.64 8.41 5.23
CA ASP A 255 -3.73 9.63 4.40
C ASP A 255 -4.75 10.62 4.96
N GLY A 256 -5.85 10.09 5.55
CA GLY A 256 -6.87 10.88 6.21
C GLY A 256 -6.34 11.64 7.42
N VAL A 257 -5.61 10.97 8.32
CA VAL A 257 -4.99 11.58 9.52
C VAL A 257 -3.99 12.65 9.09
N TRP A 258 -3.04 12.31 8.23
CA TRP A 258 -2.06 13.26 7.73
C TRP A 258 -2.73 14.51 7.14
N ALA A 259 -3.76 14.33 6.32
CA ALA A 259 -4.46 15.45 5.70
C ALA A 259 -5.25 16.30 6.71
N ILE A 260 -5.83 15.69 7.73
CA ILE A 260 -6.55 16.40 8.82
C ILE A 260 -5.57 17.28 9.58
N ASP A 261 -4.41 16.75 9.95
CA ASP A 261 -3.39 17.48 10.72
C ASP A 261 -2.82 18.66 9.91
N GLU A 262 -2.40 18.43 8.68
CA GLU A 262 -1.88 19.49 7.79
C GLU A 262 -2.94 20.57 7.49
N ALA A 263 -4.20 20.16 7.29
CA ALA A 263 -5.30 21.07 7.01
C ALA A 263 -5.65 21.94 8.23
N ALA A 264 -5.55 21.40 9.44
CA ALA A 264 -5.81 22.14 10.68
C ALA A 264 -4.86 23.33 10.84
N GLU A 265 -3.59 23.21 10.46
CA GLU A 265 -2.61 24.30 10.46
C GLU A 265 -3.01 25.45 9.50
N LEU A 266 -3.76 25.13 8.44
CA LEU A 266 -4.27 26.09 7.46
C LEU A 266 -5.68 26.59 7.80
N GLY A 267 -6.31 26.11 8.88
CA GLY A 267 -7.66 26.45 9.28
C GLY A 267 -8.74 25.78 8.43
N VAL A 268 -8.44 24.67 7.77
CA VAL A 268 -9.37 23.87 6.98
C VAL A 268 -9.86 22.70 7.83
N ASP A 269 -11.20 22.56 8.00
CA ASP A 269 -11.84 21.47 8.76
C ASP A 269 -12.04 20.26 7.83
N LEU A 270 -11.05 19.35 7.83
CA LEU A 270 -11.19 18.04 7.21
C LEU A 270 -11.61 17.00 8.26
N ARG A 271 -12.42 16.05 7.85
CA ARG A 271 -12.89 14.95 8.69
C ARG A 271 -12.89 13.63 7.91
N TYR A 272 -12.85 12.53 8.66
CA TYR A 272 -12.88 11.19 8.09
C TYR A 272 -14.12 10.43 8.58
N ALA A 273 -14.81 9.74 7.67
CA ALA A 273 -16.00 8.97 7.98
C ALA A 273 -15.89 7.53 7.51
N LEU A 274 -16.40 6.61 8.33
CA LEU A 274 -16.57 5.20 8.00
C LEU A 274 -18.03 4.97 7.58
N PRO A 275 -18.33 4.73 6.29
CA PRO A 275 -19.70 4.60 5.80
C PRO A 275 -20.49 3.47 6.44
N LYS A 276 -21.79 3.69 6.60
CA LYS A 276 -22.71 2.79 7.31
C LYS A 276 -22.95 1.45 6.62
N GLU A 277 -22.75 1.37 5.32
CA GLU A 277 -22.90 0.13 4.55
C GLU A 277 -21.81 -0.90 4.88
N GLY A 278 -20.75 -0.47 5.53
CA GLY A 278 -19.55 -1.23 5.82
C GLY A 278 -18.34 -0.64 5.12
N PHE A 279 -17.17 -1.09 5.51
CA PHE A 279 -15.88 -0.65 4.98
C PHE A 279 -14.86 -1.78 5.16
N THR A 280 -13.75 -1.69 4.44
CA THR A 280 -12.65 -2.64 4.61
C THR A 280 -11.63 -2.16 5.63
N VAL A 281 -11.13 -3.11 6.40
CA VAL A 281 -9.83 -3.03 7.08
C VAL A 281 -8.81 -3.75 6.22
N TRP A 282 -7.62 -3.20 6.13
CA TRP A 282 -6.52 -3.78 5.38
C TRP A 282 -5.27 -3.84 6.26
N PHE A 283 -4.40 -4.79 5.97
CA PHE A 283 -3.18 -5.05 6.72
C PHE A 283 -2.01 -5.18 5.77
N ASP A 284 -0.96 -4.43 6.02
CA ASP A 284 0.33 -4.66 5.38
C ASP A 284 1.24 -5.45 6.32
N GLY A 285 2.01 -6.35 5.79
CA GLY A 285 2.84 -7.22 6.61
C GLY A 285 4.19 -7.55 5.97
N TRP A 286 5.21 -7.63 6.82
CA TRP A 286 6.53 -8.07 6.42
C TRP A 286 6.55 -9.55 6.10
N VAL A 287 7.09 -9.91 4.94
CA VAL A 287 7.31 -11.29 4.49
C VAL A 287 8.75 -11.47 4.01
N ILE A 288 9.25 -12.70 4.06
CA ILE A 288 10.54 -13.10 3.50
C ILE A 288 10.28 -13.87 2.21
N PRO A 289 10.55 -13.30 1.02
CA PRO A 289 10.35 -13.99 -0.23
C PRO A 289 11.24 -15.22 -0.40
N LYS A 290 10.78 -16.19 -1.18
CA LYS A 290 11.46 -17.45 -1.46
C LYS A 290 12.89 -17.28 -2.00
N TYR A 291 13.16 -16.21 -2.70
CA TYR A 291 14.46 -15.94 -3.33
C TYR A 291 15.39 -15.08 -2.48
N ALA A 292 15.01 -14.81 -1.22
CA ALA A 292 15.84 -14.07 -0.27
C ALA A 292 17.21 -14.73 -0.09
N GLN A 293 18.26 -13.92 -0.04
CA GLN A 293 19.64 -14.36 0.12
C GLN A 293 20.15 -14.12 1.54
N ASN A 294 19.44 -13.28 2.33
CA ASN A 294 19.80 -12.95 3.71
C ASN A 294 18.57 -13.03 4.63
N ALA A 295 17.96 -14.22 4.70
CA ALA A 295 16.78 -14.46 5.54
C ALA A 295 17.00 -14.21 7.04
N LYS A 296 18.26 -14.38 7.53
CA LYS A 296 18.62 -14.05 8.92
C LYS A 296 18.43 -12.56 9.18
N ALA A 297 19.09 -11.70 8.39
CA ALA A 297 18.94 -10.25 8.57
C ALA A 297 17.50 -9.78 8.33
N ALA A 298 16.76 -10.43 7.39
CA ALA A 298 15.34 -10.16 7.17
C ALA A 298 14.50 -10.44 8.43
N SER A 299 14.71 -11.57 9.12
CA SER A 299 14.01 -11.87 10.38
C SER A 299 14.33 -10.84 11.47
N TYR A 300 15.61 -10.44 11.58
CA TYR A 300 16.02 -9.39 12.54
C TYR A 300 15.43 -8.03 12.17
N TRP A 301 15.32 -7.70 10.88
CA TRP A 301 14.61 -6.48 10.43
C TRP A 301 13.17 -6.46 10.91
N ILE A 302 12.45 -7.55 10.71
CA ILE A 302 11.04 -7.67 11.13
C ILE A 302 10.93 -7.52 12.65
N ASN A 303 11.84 -8.15 13.40
CA ASN A 303 11.87 -8.03 14.86
C ASN A 303 12.20 -6.61 15.32
N PHE A 304 13.15 -5.94 14.66
CA PHE A 304 13.51 -4.54 14.94
C PHE A 304 12.34 -3.59 14.68
N MET A 305 11.65 -3.76 13.55
CA MET A 305 10.46 -2.95 13.19
C MET A 305 9.27 -3.17 14.13
N SER A 306 9.29 -4.22 14.96
CA SER A 306 8.29 -4.52 15.99
C SER A 306 8.65 -3.96 17.37
N ARG A 307 9.77 -3.26 17.53
CA ARG A 307 10.15 -2.57 18.77
C ARG A 307 9.21 -1.39 19.03
N PRO A 308 8.68 -1.20 20.25
CA PRO A 308 7.74 -0.11 20.56
C PRO A 308 8.25 1.28 20.17
N ASP A 309 9.53 1.58 20.44
CA ASP A 309 10.14 2.88 20.12
C ASP A 309 10.24 3.13 18.59
N ILE A 310 10.49 2.08 17.81
CA ILE A 310 10.50 2.15 16.33
C ILE A 310 9.07 2.26 15.79
N VAL A 311 8.15 1.49 16.37
CA VAL A 311 6.72 1.54 16.04
C VAL A 311 6.15 2.95 16.21
N ILE A 312 6.40 3.59 17.36
CA ILE A 312 5.89 4.93 17.67
C ILE A 312 6.37 5.92 16.63
N ARG A 313 7.67 5.95 16.33
CA ARG A 313 8.23 6.87 15.32
C ARG A 313 7.67 6.63 13.91
N ASN A 314 7.47 5.37 13.54
CA ASN A 314 6.86 5.05 12.23
C ASN A 314 5.41 5.54 12.13
N VAL A 315 4.62 5.43 13.20
CA VAL A 315 3.24 5.95 13.24
C VAL A 315 3.24 7.48 13.16
N GLU A 316 4.10 8.15 13.90
CA GLU A 316 4.25 9.61 13.88
C GLU A 316 4.66 10.13 12.49
N GLU A 317 5.59 9.45 11.81
CA GLU A 317 6.08 9.86 10.49
C GLU A 317 5.05 9.61 9.38
N THR A 318 4.35 8.47 9.44
CA THR A 318 3.53 8.01 8.32
C THR A 318 2.04 8.34 8.45
N GLY A 319 1.56 8.61 9.67
CA GLY A 319 0.13 8.74 9.97
C GLY A 319 -0.64 7.41 9.98
N TYR A 320 0.03 6.26 9.73
CA TYR A 320 -0.61 4.95 9.73
C TYR A 320 -0.46 4.23 11.06
N VAL A 321 -1.46 3.41 11.41
CA VAL A 321 -1.47 2.68 12.67
C VAL A 321 -0.65 1.40 12.57
N SER A 322 0.20 1.17 13.59
CA SER A 322 0.95 -0.07 13.71
C SER A 322 0.06 -1.22 14.21
N VAL A 323 0.50 -2.43 13.91
CA VAL A 323 -0.07 -3.68 14.42
C VAL A 323 0.26 -3.98 15.89
N SER A 324 1.05 -3.14 16.54
CA SER A 324 1.48 -3.34 17.92
C SER A 324 0.34 -3.08 18.91
N GLY A 325 0.05 -4.07 19.74
CA GLY A 325 -0.87 -3.95 20.89
C GLY A 325 -0.16 -3.69 22.21
N ALA A 326 1.11 -3.27 22.19
CA ALA A 326 1.89 -2.99 23.39
C ALA A 326 1.34 -1.80 24.18
N GLU A 327 1.49 -1.85 25.51
CA GLU A 327 1.05 -0.79 26.43
C GLU A 327 1.77 0.52 26.15
N GLU A 328 3.08 0.50 25.87
CA GLU A 328 3.88 1.67 25.55
C GLU A 328 3.37 2.39 24.29
N VAL A 329 2.92 1.63 23.29
CA VAL A 329 2.35 2.19 22.04
C VAL A 329 0.98 2.80 22.33
N ARG A 330 0.11 2.12 23.11
CA ARG A 330 -1.17 2.68 23.55
C ARG A 330 -0.97 4.02 24.26
N ASP A 331 -0.05 4.06 25.22
CA ASP A 331 0.17 5.25 26.05
C ASP A 331 0.73 6.42 25.22
N ALA A 332 1.53 6.15 24.18
CA ALA A 332 2.06 7.16 23.27
C ALA A 332 0.97 7.82 22.40
N PHE A 333 -0.10 7.08 22.08
CA PHE A 333 -1.21 7.58 21.25
C PHE A 333 -2.51 7.83 22.04
N THR A 334 -2.43 7.84 23.39
CA THR A 334 -3.51 8.32 24.24
C THR A 334 -3.49 9.84 24.29
N ASP A 335 -4.64 10.48 23.95
CA ASP A 335 -4.78 11.93 23.92
C ASP A 335 -6.15 12.32 24.51
N GLU A 336 -6.15 13.06 25.64
CA GLU A 336 -7.34 13.51 26.35
C GLU A 336 -8.24 14.49 25.55
N GLU A 337 -7.78 14.98 24.39
CA GLU A 337 -8.61 15.80 23.49
C GLU A 337 -9.67 14.97 22.76
N PHE A 338 -9.49 13.65 22.66
CA PHE A 338 -10.48 12.74 22.08
C PHE A 338 -11.39 12.12 23.14
N ASP A 339 -12.61 11.81 22.74
CA ASP A 339 -13.55 11.03 23.56
C ASP A 339 -13.02 9.59 23.75
N PRO A 340 -13.28 8.98 24.94
CA PRO A 340 -12.91 7.59 25.17
C PRO A 340 -13.66 6.62 24.23
N ILE A 341 -12.93 5.69 23.63
CA ILE A 341 -13.44 4.64 22.72
C ILE A 341 -13.06 3.25 23.22
N ASP A 342 -13.81 2.23 22.82
CA ASP A 342 -13.54 0.83 23.18
C ASP A 342 -12.47 0.22 22.26
N LEU A 343 -11.25 0.08 22.81
CA LEU A 343 -10.10 -0.57 22.15
C LEU A 343 -9.76 -1.93 22.79
N SER A 344 -10.70 -2.56 23.48
CA SER A 344 -10.51 -3.86 24.14
C SER A 344 -10.13 -5.00 23.18
N TYR A 345 -10.40 -4.82 21.91
CA TYR A 345 -10.04 -5.79 20.87
C TYR A 345 -8.57 -5.72 20.47
N PHE A 346 -7.92 -4.57 20.69
CA PHE A 346 -6.61 -4.26 20.06
C PHE A 346 -5.42 -4.33 21.02
N PHE A 347 -5.50 -3.67 22.18
CA PHE A 347 -4.38 -3.58 23.12
C PHE A 347 -4.36 -4.69 24.17
N THR A 348 -3.18 -4.93 24.76
CA THR A 348 -2.98 -5.86 25.88
C THR A 348 -2.23 -5.13 27.01
N PRO A 349 -2.81 -5.04 28.23
CA PRO A 349 -4.15 -5.53 28.61
C PRO A 349 -5.28 -4.80 27.89
N ALA A 350 -6.44 -5.50 27.75
CA ALA A 350 -7.63 -4.93 27.12
C ALA A 350 -8.15 -3.72 27.91
N ASP A 351 -8.47 -2.64 27.22
CA ASP A 351 -9.04 -1.43 27.79
C ASP A 351 -10.23 -0.92 26.94
N THR A 352 -11.35 -0.60 27.62
CA THR A 352 -12.61 -0.17 27.01
C THR A 352 -12.83 1.34 27.08
N ALA A 353 -11.83 2.10 27.49
CA ALA A 353 -11.97 3.55 27.69
C ALA A 353 -10.65 4.26 27.41
N VAL A 354 -10.16 4.15 26.18
CA VAL A 354 -8.93 4.81 25.70
C VAL A 354 -9.30 6.09 24.96
N CYS A 355 -8.78 7.22 25.41
CA CYS A 355 -8.86 8.49 24.67
C CYS A 355 -7.87 8.44 23.53
N ALA A 356 -8.32 8.17 22.32
CA ALA A 356 -7.47 8.04 21.14
C ALA A 356 -8.17 8.57 19.89
N ASN A 357 -7.36 8.96 18.87
CA ASN A 357 -7.89 9.40 17.59
C ASN A 357 -8.67 8.25 16.91
N PRO A 358 -10.00 8.41 16.69
CA PRO A 358 -10.84 7.35 16.13
C PRO A 358 -10.56 7.05 14.65
N VAL A 359 -9.79 7.89 13.96
CA VAL A 359 -9.34 7.61 12.59
C VAL A 359 -8.17 6.64 12.60
N LEU A 360 -7.29 6.75 13.59
CA LEU A 360 -6.20 5.81 13.81
C LEU A 360 -6.73 4.49 14.41
N TYR A 361 -7.46 4.59 15.51
CA TYR A 361 -8.00 3.44 16.25
C TYR A 361 -9.53 3.49 16.24
N PRO A 362 -10.20 2.85 15.26
CA PRO A 362 -11.67 2.81 15.24
C PRO A 362 -12.25 2.17 16.51
N ASP A 363 -13.39 2.66 16.96
CA ASP A 363 -14.14 2.04 18.06
C ASP A 363 -14.50 0.58 17.72
N LYS A 364 -14.61 -0.26 18.76
CA LYS A 364 -14.98 -1.67 18.57
C LYS A 364 -16.27 -1.84 17.77
N ALA A 365 -17.26 -0.97 17.95
CA ALA A 365 -18.52 -1.02 17.20
C ALA A 365 -18.31 -0.75 15.70
N ASP A 366 -17.31 0.04 15.32
CA ASP A 366 -16.93 0.23 13.92
C ASP A 366 -16.22 -1.01 13.37
N ILE A 367 -15.28 -1.57 14.14
CA ILE A 367 -14.56 -2.79 13.73
C ILE A 367 -15.53 -3.98 13.57
N ASP A 368 -16.54 -4.11 14.43
CA ASP A 368 -17.53 -5.20 14.33
C ASP A 368 -18.37 -5.16 13.02
N ARG A 369 -18.40 -4.04 12.28
CA ARG A 369 -19.05 -3.88 10.97
C ARG A 369 -18.07 -3.78 9.80
N SER A 370 -16.78 -3.93 10.04
CA SER A 370 -15.73 -3.97 9.02
C SER A 370 -15.55 -5.37 8.47
N THR A 371 -14.84 -5.47 7.36
CA THR A 371 -14.41 -6.74 6.77
C THR A 371 -13.00 -6.63 6.21
N GLN A 372 -12.29 -7.76 6.14
CA GLN A 372 -10.97 -7.86 5.55
C GLN A 372 -11.05 -8.27 4.09
N GLU A 373 -10.15 -7.78 3.25
CA GLU A 373 -10.02 -8.20 1.86
C GLU A 373 -9.26 -9.53 1.75
N HIS A 374 -9.67 -10.36 0.77
CA HIS A 374 -9.04 -11.65 0.48
C HIS A 374 -8.60 -11.77 -0.97
N ASP A 375 -7.71 -12.70 -1.27
CA ASP A 375 -7.30 -12.96 -2.65
C ASP A 375 -8.40 -13.67 -3.44
N TRP A 376 -8.81 -13.10 -4.57
CA TRP A 376 -9.80 -13.68 -5.47
C TRP A 376 -9.21 -14.54 -6.59
N ALA A 377 -7.96 -14.95 -6.45
CA ALA A 377 -7.26 -15.79 -7.42
C ALA A 377 -7.44 -15.28 -8.87
N ASP A 378 -8.00 -16.10 -9.77
CA ASP A 378 -8.19 -15.76 -11.17
C ASP A 378 -9.16 -14.59 -11.41
N ASN A 379 -10.09 -14.32 -10.49
CA ASN A 379 -11.01 -13.19 -10.60
C ASN A 379 -10.33 -11.83 -10.41
N THR A 380 -9.14 -11.78 -9.81
CA THR A 380 -8.34 -10.56 -9.71
C THR A 380 -8.03 -9.96 -11.10
N ALA A 381 -7.75 -10.80 -12.10
CA ALA A 381 -7.54 -10.32 -13.48
C ALA A 381 -8.79 -9.63 -14.04
N LYS A 382 -9.97 -10.18 -13.80
CA LYS A 382 -11.25 -9.58 -14.24
C LYS A 382 -11.52 -8.23 -13.56
N LEU A 383 -11.14 -8.12 -12.28
CA LEU A 383 -11.26 -6.88 -11.53
C LEU A 383 -10.37 -5.77 -12.12
N ILE A 384 -9.10 -6.11 -12.42
CA ILE A 384 -8.15 -5.18 -13.05
C ILE A 384 -8.64 -4.76 -14.45
N GLU A 385 -9.19 -5.69 -15.23
CA GLU A 385 -9.79 -5.40 -16.53
C GLU A 385 -11.01 -4.48 -16.41
N MET A 386 -11.88 -4.74 -15.44
CA MET A 386 -13.03 -3.86 -15.12
C MET A 386 -12.56 -2.45 -14.80
N TRP A 387 -11.57 -2.32 -13.91
CA TRP A 387 -11.01 -1.03 -13.52
C TRP A 387 -10.39 -0.28 -14.70
N SER A 388 -9.68 -0.99 -15.57
CA SER A 388 -9.15 -0.44 -16.82
C SER A 388 -10.26 0.08 -17.74
N ARG A 389 -11.41 -0.62 -17.84
CA ARG A 389 -12.58 -0.14 -18.61
C ARG A 389 -13.22 1.08 -17.97
N VAL A 390 -13.34 1.13 -16.64
CA VAL A 390 -13.84 2.31 -15.91
C VAL A 390 -12.95 3.52 -16.21
N LYS A 391 -11.62 3.40 -16.16
CA LYS A 391 -10.69 4.52 -16.41
C LYS A 391 -10.44 4.79 -17.90
N GLY A 392 -10.37 3.75 -18.72
CA GLY A 392 -9.80 3.75 -20.06
C GLY A 392 -10.58 4.53 -21.13
N ASP A 393 -11.89 4.79 -20.93
CA ASP A 393 -12.69 5.59 -21.86
C ASP A 393 -12.28 7.08 -21.92
N ASN A 394 -11.25 7.50 -21.18
CA ASN A 394 -10.65 8.84 -21.25
C ASN A 394 -9.52 8.95 -22.29
N ALA A 395 -9.13 7.89 -23.00
CA ALA A 395 -8.37 8.02 -24.23
C ALA A 395 -9.32 8.56 -25.34
N ASN A 396 -9.73 9.82 -25.18
CA ASN A 396 -10.53 10.56 -26.16
C ASN A 396 -9.85 10.42 -27.53
N ALA A 397 -10.64 10.39 -28.60
CA ALA A 397 -10.16 10.50 -29.99
C ALA A 397 -9.05 11.58 -30.15
N PHE A 398 -9.10 12.64 -29.34
CA PHE A 398 -8.06 13.66 -29.20
C PHE A 398 -6.68 13.10 -28.79
N THR A 399 -6.60 12.16 -27.86
CA THR A 399 -5.31 11.57 -27.43
C THR A 399 -4.70 10.75 -28.55
N TYR A 400 -5.52 9.96 -29.27
CA TYR A 400 -5.05 9.21 -30.44
C TYR A 400 -4.67 10.13 -31.59
N ILE A 401 -5.43 11.22 -31.82
CA ILE A 401 -5.12 12.25 -32.82
C ILE A 401 -3.80 12.94 -32.43
N PHE A 402 -3.61 13.31 -31.17
CA PHE A 402 -2.38 13.95 -30.69
C PHE A 402 -1.16 13.03 -30.84
N ILE A 403 -1.28 11.76 -30.44
CA ILE A 403 -0.22 10.75 -30.67
C ILE A 403 0.06 10.60 -32.16
N GLY A 404 -0.97 10.53 -33.00
CA GLY A 404 -0.85 10.47 -34.46
C GLY A 404 -0.09 11.67 -35.05
N ILE A 405 -0.40 12.89 -34.56
CA ILE A 405 0.28 14.13 -34.95
C ILE A 405 1.77 14.10 -34.55
N VAL A 406 2.07 13.68 -33.31
CA VAL A 406 3.45 13.58 -32.82
C VAL A 406 4.25 12.58 -33.63
N VAL A 407 3.69 11.40 -33.92
CA VAL A 407 4.36 10.37 -34.78
C VAL A 407 4.58 10.88 -36.18
N ALA A 408 3.59 11.56 -36.76
CA ALA A 408 3.72 12.17 -38.11
C ALA A 408 4.80 13.25 -38.14
N ALA A 409 4.86 14.11 -37.10
CA ALA A 409 5.91 15.14 -37.00
C ALA A 409 7.33 14.55 -36.86
N ILE A 410 7.49 13.48 -36.08
CA ILE A 410 8.78 12.76 -35.96
C ILE A 410 9.18 12.12 -37.32
N ALA A 411 8.22 11.49 -37.99
CA ALA A 411 8.46 10.90 -39.30
C ALA A 411 8.85 11.97 -40.35
N ALA A 412 8.15 13.10 -40.38
CA ALA A 412 8.47 14.22 -41.25
C ALA A 412 9.86 14.81 -40.94
N PHE A 413 10.19 15.02 -39.68
CA PHE A 413 11.52 15.47 -39.24
C PHE A 413 12.63 14.51 -39.70
N ALA A 414 12.44 13.20 -39.52
CA ALA A 414 13.38 12.18 -39.96
C ALA A 414 13.56 12.17 -41.49
N PHE A 415 12.47 12.38 -42.23
CA PHE A 415 12.49 12.49 -43.70
C PHE A 415 13.29 13.73 -44.18
N PHE A 416 13.00 14.91 -43.63
CA PHE A 416 13.71 16.15 -43.96
C PHE A 416 15.17 16.10 -43.56
N ALA A 417 15.52 15.51 -42.41
CA ALA A 417 16.90 15.32 -41.98
C ALA A 417 17.69 14.41 -42.97
N ARG A 418 17.04 13.32 -43.44
CA ARG A 418 17.63 12.43 -44.47
C ARG A 418 17.80 13.15 -45.78
N ALA A 419 16.79 13.92 -46.22
CA ALA A 419 16.86 14.69 -47.48
C ALA A 419 17.93 15.78 -47.42
N ALA A 420 18.09 16.48 -46.29
CA ALA A 420 19.15 17.46 -46.08
C ALA A 420 20.55 16.82 -46.11
N LYS A 421 20.70 15.64 -45.47
CA LYS A 421 21.95 14.87 -45.49
C LYS A 421 22.31 14.40 -46.92
N ALA A 422 21.31 13.99 -47.70
CA ALA A 422 21.50 13.61 -49.11
C ALA A 422 21.92 14.80 -49.99
N ARG A 423 21.31 15.99 -49.81
CA ARG A 423 21.67 17.23 -50.52
C ARG A 423 23.11 17.66 -50.18
N ARG A 424 23.53 17.61 -48.90
CA ARG A 424 24.91 17.90 -48.49
C ARG A 424 25.93 16.93 -49.10
N LYS A 425 25.61 15.64 -49.23
CA LYS A 425 26.47 14.63 -49.87
C LYS A 425 26.62 14.85 -51.38
N LYS A 426 25.57 15.33 -52.05
CA LYS A 426 25.58 15.64 -53.48
C LYS A 426 26.36 16.91 -53.81
N SER A 427 26.33 17.93 -52.92
CA SER A 427 27.11 19.17 -53.06
C SER A 427 28.61 18.95 -52.83
N ARG A 428 29.01 18.02 -51.93
CA ARG A 428 30.43 17.63 -51.69
C ARG A 428 31.04 16.76 -52.81
N ARG A 429 30.22 16.14 -53.70
CA ARG A 429 30.69 15.38 -54.87
C ARG A 429 30.84 16.23 -56.14
N ARG A 430 30.42 17.51 -56.08
CA ARG A 430 30.51 18.47 -57.19
C ARG A 430 31.63 19.54 -57.01
N LYS A 431 32.33 19.50 -55.86
CA LYS A 431 33.60 20.16 -55.64
C LYS A 431 34.74 19.13 -55.68
#